data_c3aed36df6ef1bdf2270258b1541d7d4
#
_entry.id   c3aed36df6ef1bdf2270258b1541d7d4
#
_cell.length_a   1.000
_cell.length_b   1.000
_cell.length_c   1.000
_cell.angle_alpha   90.00
_cell.angle_beta   90.00
_cell.angle_gamma   90.00
#
_symmetry.space_group_name_H-M   'P 1'
#
loop_
_entity.id
_entity.type
_entity.pdbx_description
1 polymer ?
#
loop_
_entity_poly.entity_id
_entity_poly.type
_entity_poly.pdbx_seq_one_letter_code
_entity_poly.pdbx_strand_id
1 'polypeptide(L)'
;PNAMNAYGGSMYSNSVTAGDWEGYVADDLVAYMDKNYRTIARRDSRGLAGHSMGGYGAMRIAMKRPDVFAAVYALSSCCLNEGTVRPGTSGQPSAAELIKSVEEAKGNRTAQGTLARAAAWAPNPANPPLYLDLPTKNGEVQPSVAVRWAANSPVAMLDQYVANLKKLKAIALDVGLQDNLITSNKVLVEGLTRFGIVHTFETYEGDHNNRIPQRLEERVLPFFSKTLSFDEPRQTTRR
;
A
#
# COMPACT_ATOMS: atom_id res chain seq x y z
N PRO A 1 2.75 8.03 -8.17
CA PRO A 1 1.66 9.02 -8.21
C PRO A 1 1.35 9.55 -6.82
N ASN A 2 0.82 10.77 -6.72
CA ASN A 2 0.31 11.32 -5.47
C ASN A 2 -1.10 10.77 -5.23
N ALA A 3 -1.28 10.05 -4.12
CA ALA A 3 -2.56 9.42 -3.76
C ALA A 3 -3.30 10.16 -2.63
N MET A 4 -3.02 11.45 -2.45
CA MET A 4 -3.75 12.30 -1.52
C MET A 4 -5.13 12.63 -2.07
N ASN A 5 -6.15 12.54 -1.22
CA ASN A 5 -7.53 12.90 -1.52
C ASN A 5 -8.13 13.69 -0.35
N ALA A 6 -9.42 14.01 -0.41
CA ALA A 6 -10.10 14.78 0.63
C ALA A 6 -10.01 14.14 2.03
N TYR A 7 -9.93 12.81 2.11
CA TYR A 7 -9.81 12.07 3.38
C TYR A 7 -8.38 11.98 3.92
N GLY A 8 -7.37 12.53 3.21
CA GLY A 8 -5.97 12.50 3.65
C GLY A 8 -5.14 11.34 3.08
N GLY A 9 -5.70 10.55 2.18
CA GLY A 9 -5.02 9.46 1.48
C GLY A 9 -5.99 8.43 0.91
N SER A 10 -5.60 7.75 -0.16
CA SER A 10 -6.45 6.77 -0.86
C SER A 10 -6.22 5.33 -0.42
N MET A 11 -5.16 5.08 0.33
CA MET A 11 -4.64 3.73 0.62
C MET A 11 -4.46 2.88 -0.65
N TYR A 12 -4.33 3.49 -1.82
CA TYR A 12 -4.21 2.79 -3.11
C TYR A 12 -5.20 1.63 -3.26
N SER A 13 -6.40 1.81 -2.71
CA SER A 13 -7.46 0.80 -2.66
C SER A 13 -8.62 1.20 -3.54
N ASN A 14 -9.37 0.21 -4.02
CA ASN A 14 -10.63 0.44 -4.70
C ASN A 14 -11.73 0.64 -3.64
N SER A 15 -12.42 1.77 -3.70
CA SER A 15 -13.43 2.16 -2.73
C SER A 15 -14.50 3.04 -3.36
N VAL A 16 -15.78 2.76 -3.09
CA VAL A 16 -16.90 3.62 -3.55
C VAL A 16 -16.89 5.00 -2.90
N THR A 17 -16.18 5.21 -1.80
CA THR A 17 -16.04 6.50 -1.12
C THR A 17 -14.76 7.23 -1.56
N ALA A 18 -13.63 6.53 -1.66
CA ALA A 18 -12.33 7.12 -1.96
C ALA A 18 -11.97 7.10 -3.47
N GLY A 19 -12.64 6.29 -4.28
CA GLY A 19 -12.36 6.08 -5.70
C GLY A 19 -11.54 4.81 -5.99
N ASP A 20 -11.37 4.48 -7.27
CA ASP A 20 -10.59 3.33 -7.73
C ASP A 20 -9.12 3.69 -7.93
N TRP A 21 -8.37 3.74 -6.85
CA TRP A 21 -6.94 4.05 -6.89
C TRP A 21 -6.06 2.85 -7.28
N GLU A 22 -6.56 1.65 -7.11
CA GLU A 22 -5.89 0.44 -7.54
C GLU A 22 -5.91 0.34 -9.07
N GLY A 23 -7.09 0.54 -9.69
CA GLY A 23 -7.24 0.64 -11.14
C GLY A 23 -6.50 1.85 -11.72
N TYR A 24 -6.56 3.00 -11.07
CA TYR A 24 -5.80 4.17 -11.49
C TYR A 24 -4.29 3.88 -11.64
N VAL A 25 -3.68 3.19 -10.66
CA VAL A 25 -2.23 2.88 -10.73
C VAL A 25 -1.93 1.76 -11.71
N ALA A 26 -2.73 0.70 -11.71
CA ALA A 26 -2.43 -0.52 -12.46
C ALA A 26 -2.88 -0.48 -13.92
N ASP A 27 -3.90 0.32 -14.23
CA ASP A 27 -4.50 0.40 -15.57
C ASP A 27 -4.31 1.78 -16.18
N ASP A 28 -4.91 2.83 -15.60
CA ASP A 28 -4.93 4.17 -16.21
C ASP A 28 -3.54 4.78 -16.37
N LEU A 29 -2.75 4.76 -15.29
CA LEU A 29 -1.39 5.32 -15.30
C LEU A 29 -0.48 4.52 -16.22
N VAL A 30 -0.57 3.20 -16.23
CA VAL A 30 0.20 2.33 -17.12
C VAL A 30 -0.14 2.64 -18.58
N ALA A 31 -1.43 2.68 -18.92
CA ALA A 31 -1.88 2.98 -20.27
C ALA A 31 -1.45 4.40 -20.71
N TYR A 32 -1.54 5.39 -19.81
CA TYR A 32 -1.10 6.75 -20.09
C TYR A 32 0.42 6.83 -20.37
N MET A 33 1.22 6.15 -19.52
CA MET A 33 2.69 6.15 -19.68
C MET A 33 3.11 5.44 -20.96
N ASP A 34 2.52 4.29 -21.27
CA ASP A 34 2.83 3.53 -22.48
C ASP A 34 2.43 4.26 -23.76
N LYS A 35 1.36 5.07 -23.70
CA LYS A 35 0.90 5.86 -24.84
C LYS A 35 1.75 7.11 -25.09
N ASN A 36 2.23 7.76 -24.03
CA ASN A 36 2.79 9.12 -24.14
C ASN A 36 4.32 9.17 -23.97
N TYR A 37 4.96 8.09 -23.53
CA TYR A 37 6.39 8.05 -23.28
C TYR A 37 7.03 6.83 -23.93
N ARG A 38 8.36 6.87 -24.10
CA ARG A 38 9.14 5.75 -24.61
C ARG A 38 9.30 4.68 -23.53
N THR A 39 8.27 3.88 -23.35
CA THR A 39 8.28 2.74 -22.42
C THR A 39 8.38 1.43 -23.20
N ILE A 40 8.80 0.38 -22.51
CA ILE A 40 8.68 -0.99 -23.01
C ILE A 40 7.37 -1.54 -22.42
N ALA A 41 6.30 -1.50 -23.24
CA ALA A 41 4.91 -1.76 -22.84
C ALA A 41 4.65 -3.25 -22.52
N ARG A 42 5.35 -3.79 -21.52
CA ARG A 42 5.17 -5.18 -21.07
C ARG A 42 5.43 -5.31 -19.57
N ARG A 43 4.80 -6.30 -18.97
CA ARG A 43 4.90 -6.65 -17.54
C ARG A 43 6.35 -6.71 -17.06
N ASP A 44 7.19 -7.42 -17.80
CA ASP A 44 8.58 -7.72 -17.41
C ASP A 44 9.49 -6.49 -17.33
N SER A 45 9.01 -5.37 -17.86
CA SER A 45 9.69 -4.06 -17.84
C SER A 45 9.03 -3.08 -16.86
N ARG A 46 8.06 -3.54 -16.05
CA ARG A 46 7.36 -2.70 -15.08
C ARG A 46 7.61 -3.17 -13.66
N GLY A 47 7.93 -2.22 -12.78
CA GLY A 47 8.07 -2.43 -11.34
C GLY A 47 7.25 -1.42 -10.55
N LEU A 48 6.95 -1.76 -9.31
CA LEU A 48 6.30 -0.88 -8.34
C LEU A 48 7.28 -0.54 -7.22
N ALA A 49 7.37 0.74 -6.86
CA ALA A 49 8.01 1.15 -5.61
C ALA A 49 7.15 2.15 -4.87
N GLY A 50 7.28 2.17 -3.55
CA GLY A 50 6.58 3.15 -2.74
C GLY A 50 7.11 3.22 -1.32
N HIS A 51 6.97 4.40 -0.72
CA HIS A 51 7.34 4.67 0.66
C HIS A 51 6.08 4.85 1.52
N SER A 52 6.08 4.36 2.75
CA SER A 52 5.01 4.53 3.73
C SER A 52 3.66 4.01 3.20
N MET A 53 2.65 4.87 3.02
CA MET A 53 1.38 4.52 2.36
C MET A 53 1.61 4.02 0.92
N GLY A 54 2.61 4.56 0.21
CA GLY A 54 3.01 4.06 -1.12
C GLY A 54 3.62 2.67 -1.07
N GLY A 55 4.36 2.32 0.00
CA GLY A 55 4.88 0.98 0.24
C GLY A 55 3.75 -0.05 0.47
N TYR A 56 2.75 0.33 1.26
CA TYR A 56 1.51 -0.43 1.40
C TYR A 56 0.85 -0.65 0.04
N GLY A 57 0.65 0.44 -0.73
CA GLY A 57 0.03 0.38 -2.05
C GLY A 57 0.79 -0.49 -3.03
N ALA A 58 2.12 -0.36 -3.05
CA ALA A 58 2.98 -1.17 -3.91
C ALA A 58 2.84 -2.67 -3.60
N MET A 59 2.90 -3.07 -2.33
CA MET A 59 2.70 -4.47 -1.93
C MET A 59 1.30 -4.97 -2.27
N ARG A 60 0.25 -4.20 -1.94
CA ARG A 60 -1.13 -4.57 -2.23
C ARG A 60 -1.39 -4.76 -3.72
N ILE A 61 -0.96 -3.80 -4.55
CA ILE A 61 -1.14 -3.87 -6.00
C ILE A 61 -0.32 -5.02 -6.59
N ALA A 62 0.92 -5.22 -6.15
CA ALA A 62 1.75 -6.34 -6.62
C ALA A 62 1.12 -7.72 -6.31
N MET A 63 0.49 -7.87 -5.13
CA MET A 63 -0.27 -9.08 -4.79
C MET A 63 -1.42 -9.32 -5.77
N LYS A 64 -2.13 -8.27 -6.19
CA LYS A 64 -3.35 -8.37 -6.98
C LYS A 64 -3.10 -8.36 -8.49
N ARG A 65 -2.07 -7.63 -8.92
CA ARG A 65 -1.78 -7.38 -10.34
C ARG A 65 -0.38 -7.87 -10.76
N PRO A 66 -0.05 -9.15 -10.52
CA PRO A 66 1.19 -9.75 -11.00
C PRO A 66 1.22 -9.92 -12.54
N ASP A 67 0.10 -9.70 -13.20
CA ASP A 67 -0.05 -9.60 -14.66
C ASP A 67 0.50 -8.29 -15.22
N VAL A 68 0.49 -7.22 -14.44
CA VAL A 68 0.93 -5.87 -14.85
C VAL A 68 2.37 -5.59 -14.45
N PHE A 69 2.76 -5.98 -13.23
CA PHE A 69 4.07 -5.68 -12.64
C PHE A 69 4.89 -6.94 -12.38
N ALA A 70 6.18 -6.87 -12.68
CA ALA A 70 7.10 -7.98 -12.50
C ALA A 70 7.85 -7.95 -11.17
N ALA A 71 8.01 -6.79 -10.55
CA ALA A 71 8.78 -6.63 -9.32
C ALA A 71 8.21 -5.54 -8.43
N VAL A 72 8.48 -5.63 -7.13
CA VAL A 72 8.05 -4.65 -6.12
C VAL A 72 9.17 -4.32 -5.14
N TYR A 73 9.29 -3.04 -4.80
CA TYR A 73 10.15 -2.55 -3.73
C TYR A 73 9.33 -1.69 -2.75
N ALA A 74 9.22 -2.12 -1.50
CA ALA A 74 8.41 -1.47 -0.48
C ALA A 74 9.30 -0.86 0.61
N LEU A 75 9.30 0.49 0.71
CA LEU A 75 10.12 1.24 1.67
C LEU A 75 9.28 1.65 2.88
N SER A 76 9.74 1.30 4.08
CA SER A 76 9.13 1.74 5.36
C SER A 76 7.60 1.71 5.31
N SER A 77 7.04 0.58 4.88
CA SER A 77 5.62 0.49 4.55
C SER A 77 4.72 0.60 5.78
N CYS A 78 3.70 1.45 5.73
CA CYS A 78 2.68 1.52 6.78
C CYS A 78 1.59 0.46 6.57
N CYS A 79 0.71 0.37 7.55
CA CYS A 79 -0.61 -0.28 7.41
C CYS A 79 -0.56 -1.77 6.98
N LEU A 80 0.56 -2.43 7.25
CA LEU A 80 0.80 -3.82 6.83
C LEU A 80 0.08 -4.84 7.69
N ASN A 81 -0.18 -4.53 8.96
CA ASN A 81 -0.80 -5.42 9.94
C ASN A 81 -1.81 -4.66 10.80
N GLU A 82 -2.95 -4.34 10.21
CA GLU A 82 -4.04 -3.57 10.85
C GLU A 82 -5.07 -4.46 11.56
N GLY A 83 -4.75 -5.73 11.81
CA GLY A 83 -5.65 -6.72 12.38
C GLY A 83 -6.09 -6.46 13.83
N THR A 84 -5.51 -5.48 14.49
CA THR A 84 -5.88 -5.07 15.85
C THR A 84 -6.26 -3.61 15.88
N VAL A 85 -7.53 -3.32 15.62
CA VAL A 85 -8.10 -2.04 16.03
C VAL A 85 -8.02 -1.97 17.56
N ARG A 86 -7.16 -1.09 18.07
CA ARG A 86 -7.09 -0.88 19.53
C ARG A 86 -8.31 -0.06 19.96
N PRO A 87 -9.04 -0.48 21.01
CA PRO A 87 -10.04 0.38 21.61
C PRO A 87 -9.37 1.71 22.03
N GLY A 88 -10.12 2.79 21.93
CA GLY A 88 -9.72 4.04 22.58
C GLY A 88 -9.47 3.76 24.07
N THR A 89 -8.51 4.49 24.66
CA THR A 89 -8.31 4.38 26.11
C THR A 89 -9.60 4.76 26.84
N SER A 90 -10.20 3.80 27.53
CA SER A 90 -11.29 3.99 28.50
C SER A 90 -12.58 4.66 28.02
N GLY A 91 -13.20 4.15 26.92
CA GLY A 91 -14.57 4.58 26.56
C GLY A 91 -14.66 6.03 26.04
N GLN A 92 -13.54 6.68 25.75
CA GLN A 92 -13.54 8.02 25.15
C GLN A 92 -13.55 7.91 23.62
N PRO A 93 -14.32 8.76 22.92
CA PRO A 93 -14.30 8.82 21.46
C PRO A 93 -12.89 9.07 20.92
N SER A 94 -12.53 8.38 19.85
CA SER A 94 -11.29 8.67 19.13
C SER A 94 -11.33 10.04 18.44
N ALA A 95 -10.18 10.60 18.11
CA ALA A 95 -10.11 11.89 17.40
C ALA A 95 -10.93 11.88 16.08
N ALA A 96 -10.99 10.74 15.39
CA ALA A 96 -11.77 10.60 14.15
C ALA A 96 -13.29 10.59 14.40
N GLU A 97 -13.77 10.10 15.55
CA GLU A 97 -15.20 10.11 15.91
C GLU A 97 -15.74 11.53 16.16
N LEU A 98 -14.88 12.45 16.52
CA LEU A 98 -15.24 13.85 16.76
C LEU A 98 -15.35 14.66 15.47
N ILE A 99 -14.85 14.14 14.34
CA ILE A 99 -14.85 14.80 13.04
C ILE A 99 -16.24 14.68 12.38
N LYS A 100 -16.80 15.81 11.98
CA LYS A 100 -18.12 15.88 11.33
C LYS A 100 -18.03 16.17 9.82
N SER A 101 -16.88 16.63 9.33
CA SER A 101 -16.61 16.85 7.92
C SER A 101 -15.14 16.57 7.59
N VAL A 102 -14.82 16.32 6.33
CA VAL A 102 -13.42 16.10 5.92
C VAL A 102 -12.56 17.36 6.10
N GLU A 103 -13.17 18.55 6.06
CA GLU A 103 -12.51 19.83 6.29
C GLU A 103 -12.03 19.96 7.73
N GLU A 104 -12.84 19.51 8.71
CA GLU A 104 -12.47 19.54 10.14
C GLU A 104 -11.27 18.63 10.47
N ALA A 105 -11.02 17.63 9.64
CA ALA A 105 -9.86 16.75 9.82
C ALA A 105 -8.54 17.40 9.40
N LYS A 106 -8.58 18.49 8.62
CA LYS A 106 -7.37 19.15 8.13
C LYS A 106 -6.50 19.65 9.28
N GLY A 107 -5.23 19.25 9.23
CA GLY A 107 -4.26 19.57 10.30
C GLY A 107 -4.22 18.58 11.47
N ASN A 108 -5.22 17.70 11.60
CA ASN A 108 -5.19 16.61 12.57
C ASN A 108 -4.74 15.30 11.89
N ARG A 109 -3.43 15.04 11.87
CA ARG A 109 -2.83 13.88 11.19
C ARG A 109 -3.39 12.53 11.65
N THR A 110 -3.72 12.40 12.94
CA THR A 110 -4.28 11.16 13.51
C THR A 110 -5.69 10.92 12.99
N ALA A 111 -6.53 11.94 13.01
CA ALA A 111 -7.89 11.84 12.46
C ALA A 111 -7.85 11.58 10.96
N GLN A 112 -7.05 12.34 10.20
CA GLN A 112 -6.89 12.14 8.75
C GLN A 112 -6.43 10.72 8.41
N GLY A 113 -5.44 10.18 9.11
CA GLY A 113 -4.98 8.81 8.89
C GLY A 113 -6.06 7.76 9.15
N THR A 114 -6.94 7.99 10.13
CA THR A 114 -8.08 7.10 10.40
C THR A 114 -9.16 7.25 9.33
N LEU A 115 -9.51 8.48 8.93
CA LEU A 115 -10.49 8.73 7.88
C LEU A 115 -10.05 8.17 6.53
N ALA A 116 -8.78 8.32 6.15
CA ALA A 116 -8.22 7.76 4.91
C ALA A 116 -8.41 6.23 4.85
N ARG A 117 -8.05 5.52 5.92
CA ARG A 117 -8.26 4.06 6.03
C ARG A 117 -9.73 3.69 6.04
N ALA A 118 -10.56 4.42 6.79
CA ALA A 118 -11.99 4.15 6.85
C ALA A 118 -12.68 4.37 5.50
N ALA A 119 -12.37 5.46 4.79
CA ALA A 119 -12.90 5.73 3.45
C ALA A 119 -12.47 4.66 2.44
N ALA A 120 -11.24 4.14 2.58
CA ALA A 120 -10.71 3.12 1.69
C ALA A 120 -11.19 1.70 2.00
N TRP A 121 -11.29 1.33 3.30
CA TRP A 121 -11.51 -0.05 3.73
C TRP A 121 -12.87 -0.34 4.36
N ALA A 122 -13.57 0.70 4.76
CA ALA A 122 -14.91 0.62 5.33
C ALA A 122 -15.84 1.70 4.74
N PRO A 123 -15.89 1.85 3.39
CA PRO A 123 -16.79 2.81 2.77
C PRO A 123 -18.24 2.49 3.11
N ASN A 124 -19.03 3.54 3.30
CA ASN A 124 -20.48 3.43 3.56
C ASN A 124 -21.22 4.61 2.93
N PRO A 125 -21.70 4.50 1.68
CA PRO A 125 -22.46 5.55 1.01
C PRO A 125 -23.73 5.98 1.75
N ALA A 126 -24.27 5.15 2.64
CA ALA A 126 -25.45 5.45 3.43
C ALA A 126 -25.17 6.23 4.72
N ASN A 127 -23.90 6.55 5.00
CA ASN A 127 -23.48 7.25 6.23
C ASN A 127 -22.90 8.66 5.93
N PRO A 128 -23.73 9.64 5.48
CA PRO A 128 -23.27 11.01 5.28
C PRO A 128 -22.92 11.68 6.62
N PRO A 129 -22.07 12.72 6.63
CA PRO A 129 -21.42 13.34 5.48
C PRO A 129 -20.06 12.73 5.13
N LEU A 130 -19.56 11.79 5.92
CA LEU A 130 -18.24 11.19 5.71
C LEU A 130 -18.27 9.96 4.77
N TYR A 131 -19.43 9.35 4.56
CA TYR A 131 -19.64 8.17 3.68
C TYR A 131 -18.73 6.98 4.01
N LEU A 132 -18.45 6.78 5.29
CA LEU A 132 -17.59 5.73 5.81
C LEU A 132 -18.06 5.27 7.19
N ASP A 133 -17.60 4.08 7.61
CA ASP A 133 -17.74 3.58 8.97
C ASP A 133 -16.40 3.65 9.69
N LEU A 134 -16.40 4.19 10.91
CA LEU A 134 -15.21 4.25 11.75
C LEU A 134 -14.97 2.91 12.47
N PRO A 135 -13.71 2.56 12.75
CA PRO A 135 -13.37 1.33 13.47
C PRO A 135 -13.75 1.35 14.94
N THR A 136 -14.09 2.54 15.48
CA THR A 136 -14.58 2.72 16.84
C THR A 136 -15.83 3.59 16.84
N LYS A 137 -16.69 3.38 17.86
CA LYS A 137 -17.86 4.22 18.17
C LYS A 137 -17.96 4.38 19.68
N ASN A 138 -17.97 5.62 20.15
CA ASN A 138 -17.89 5.96 21.57
C ASN A 138 -16.67 5.32 22.27
N GLY A 139 -15.54 5.23 21.56
CA GLY A 139 -14.32 4.57 22.03
C GLY A 139 -14.35 3.03 21.98
N GLU A 140 -15.47 2.41 21.63
CA GLU A 140 -15.60 0.96 21.53
C GLU A 140 -15.33 0.47 20.11
N VAL A 141 -14.59 -0.64 19.98
CA VAL A 141 -14.30 -1.25 18.69
C VAL A 141 -15.59 -1.74 18.02
N GLN A 142 -15.71 -1.43 16.72
CA GLN A 142 -16.78 -1.95 15.86
C GLN A 142 -16.28 -3.22 15.15
N PRO A 143 -16.66 -4.44 15.59
CA PRO A 143 -16.07 -5.68 15.08
C PRO A 143 -16.20 -5.86 13.56
N SER A 144 -17.36 -5.50 12.99
CA SER A 144 -17.60 -5.59 11.55
C SER A 144 -16.71 -4.67 10.73
N VAL A 145 -16.31 -3.51 11.26
CA VAL A 145 -15.38 -2.58 10.65
C VAL A 145 -13.94 -3.06 10.82
N ALA A 146 -13.60 -3.54 12.02
CA ALA A 146 -12.28 -4.09 12.31
C ALA A 146 -11.92 -5.26 11.38
N VAL A 147 -12.88 -6.15 11.09
CA VAL A 147 -12.69 -7.25 10.13
C VAL A 147 -12.41 -6.73 8.71
N ARG A 148 -13.11 -5.68 8.26
CA ARG A 148 -12.86 -5.06 6.95
C ARG A 148 -11.45 -4.44 6.90
N TRP A 149 -11.00 -3.81 7.98
CA TRP A 149 -9.64 -3.27 8.07
C TRP A 149 -8.59 -4.37 8.02
N ALA A 150 -8.78 -5.45 8.80
CA ALA A 150 -7.90 -6.61 8.78
C ALA A 150 -7.78 -7.22 7.37
N ALA A 151 -8.91 -7.39 6.67
CA ALA A 151 -8.96 -7.96 5.32
C ALA A 151 -8.22 -7.10 4.27
N ASN A 152 -7.96 -5.83 4.54
CA ASN A 152 -7.18 -4.93 3.68
C ASN A 152 -5.70 -4.84 4.07
N SER A 153 -5.27 -5.54 5.11
CA SER A 153 -3.89 -5.58 5.58
C SER A 153 -3.07 -6.58 4.75
N PRO A 154 -1.93 -6.20 4.19
CA PRO A 154 -1.08 -7.11 3.42
C PRO A 154 -0.71 -8.39 4.17
N VAL A 155 -0.50 -8.36 5.47
CA VAL A 155 -0.22 -9.55 6.28
C VAL A 155 -1.38 -10.53 6.26
N ALA A 156 -2.62 -10.05 6.38
CA ALA A 156 -3.82 -10.90 6.31
C ALA A 156 -4.15 -11.36 4.88
N MET A 157 -3.64 -10.64 3.87
CA MET A 157 -3.84 -11.00 2.46
C MET A 157 -2.88 -12.10 1.98
N LEU A 158 -1.76 -12.33 2.67
CA LEU A 158 -0.67 -13.19 2.17
C LEU A 158 -1.14 -14.56 1.71
N ASP A 159 -1.92 -15.28 2.52
CA ASP A 159 -2.36 -16.66 2.24
C ASP A 159 -3.18 -16.75 0.95
N GLN A 160 -3.98 -15.76 0.65
CA GLN A 160 -4.80 -15.68 -0.56
C GLN A 160 -3.98 -15.36 -1.82
N TYR A 161 -2.84 -14.68 -1.67
CA TYR A 161 -2.04 -14.16 -2.79
C TYR A 161 -0.67 -14.82 -2.96
N VAL A 162 -0.40 -15.93 -2.28
CA VAL A 162 0.86 -16.69 -2.41
C VAL A 162 1.19 -17.01 -3.86
N ALA A 163 0.22 -17.52 -4.62
CA ALA A 163 0.41 -17.89 -6.02
C ALA A 163 0.75 -16.67 -6.90
N ASN A 164 0.20 -15.52 -6.59
CA ASN A 164 0.48 -14.28 -7.31
C ASN A 164 1.86 -13.72 -6.96
N LEU A 165 2.21 -13.69 -5.67
CA LEU A 165 3.52 -13.22 -5.22
C LEU A 165 4.66 -14.07 -5.80
N LYS A 166 4.46 -15.39 -5.94
CA LYS A 166 5.42 -16.31 -6.59
C LYS A 166 5.60 -16.08 -8.09
N LYS A 167 4.71 -15.31 -8.75
CA LYS A 167 4.88 -14.88 -10.15
C LYS A 167 5.81 -13.68 -10.31
N LEU A 168 6.05 -12.93 -9.23
CA LEU A 168 6.95 -11.79 -9.29
C LEU A 168 8.40 -12.25 -9.45
N LYS A 169 9.17 -11.54 -10.25
CA LYS A 169 10.60 -11.79 -10.46
C LYS A 169 11.42 -11.48 -9.22
N ALA A 170 11.03 -10.42 -8.49
CA ALA A 170 11.69 -10.04 -7.26
C ALA A 170 10.76 -9.20 -6.36
N ILE A 171 10.93 -9.38 -5.06
CA ILE A 171 10.27 -8.63 -3.99
C ILE A 171 11.36 -8.12 -3.06
N ALA A 172 11.38 -6.82 -2.79
CA ALA A 172 12.28 -6.21 -1.83
C ALA A 172 11.52 -5.31 -0.86
N LEU A 173 11.98 -5.32 0.39
CA LEU A 173 11.46 -4.46 1.45
C LEU A 173 12.63 -3.88 2.23
N ASP A 174 12.48 -2.67 2.71
CA ASP A 174 13.39 -2.10 3.70
C ASP A 174 12.68 -1.22 4.72
N VAL A 175 13.35 -0.98 5.86
CA VAL A 175 12.83 -0.11 6.91
C VAL A 175 13.96 0.41 7.78
N GLY A 176 13.88 1.67 8.23
CA GLY A 176 14.82 2.25 9.17
C GLY A 176 14.75 1.58 10.56
N LEU A 177 15.90 1.44 11.22
CA LEU A 177 15.98 0.88 12.59
C LEU A 177 15.26 1.76 13.62
N GLN A 178 15.21 3.08 13.38
CA GLN A 178 14.53 4.05 14.23
C GLN A 178 13.10 4.36 13.75
N ASP A 179 12.61 3.65 12.71
CA ASP A 179 11.24 3.77 12.23
C ASP A 179 10.28 2.99 13.15
N ASN A 180 9.19 3.63 13.59
CA ASN A 180 8.16 2.99 14.39
C ASN A 180 7.38 1.90 13.62
N LEU A 181 7.52 1.82 12.29
CA LEU A 181 6.92 0.80 11.43
C LEU A 181 7.76 -0.48 11.32
N ILE A 182 8.96 -0.55 11.93
CA ILE A 182 9.86 -1.70 11.83
C ILE A 182 9.19 -3.01 12.22
N THR A 183 8.40 -3.01 13.29
CA THR A 183 7.72 -4.23 13.76
C THR A 183 6.73 -4.76 12.74
N SER A 184 5.89 -3.91 12.14
CA SER A 184 4.90 -4.34 11.14
C SER A 184 5.55 -4.81 9.84
N ASN A 185 6.68 -4.20 9.44
CA ASN A 185 7.47 -4.66 8.30
C ASN A 185 8.08 -6.04 8.54
N LYS A 186 8.64 -6.29 9.73
CA LYS A 186 9.14 -7.62 10.11
C LYS A 186 8.06 -8.69 10.10
N VAL A 187 6.86 -8.40 10.59
CA VAL A 187 5.71 -9.33 10.55
C VAL A 187 5.34 -9.73 9.11
N LEU A 188 5.36 -8.77 8.17
CA LEU A 188 5.14 -9.08 6.76
C LEU A 188 6.25 -9.98 6.21
N VAL A 189 7.51 -9.69 6.51
CA VAL A 189 8.68 -10.47 6.09
C VAL A 189 8.62 -11.90 6.64
N GLU A 190 8.27 -12.08 7.91
CA GLU A 190 8.04 -13.39 8.52
C GLU A 190 6.93 -14.16 7.79
N GLY A 191 5.84 -13.47 7.42
CA GLY A 191 4.77 -14.04 6.63
C GLY A 191 5.24 -14.49 5.24
N LEU A 192 6.00 -13.67 4.52
CA LEU A 192 6.58 -14.02 3.22
C LEU A 192 7.48 -15.26 3.34
N THR A 193 8.34 -15.30 4.36
CA THR A 193 9.22 -16.43 4.65
C THR A 193 8.42 -17.71 4.92
N ARG A 194 7.40 -17.63 5.76
CA ARG A 194 6.52 -18.76 6.12
C ARG A 194 5.85 -19.39 4.89
N PHE A 195 5.47 -18.60 3.89
CA PHE A 195 4.86 -19.08 2.64
C PHE A 195 5.88 -19.44 1.54
N GLY A 196 7.18 -19.39 1.86
CA GLY A 196 8.24 -19.71 0.89
C GLY A 196 8.26 -18.75 -0.29
N ILE A 197 7.95 -17.48 -0.06
CA ILE A 197 8.02 -16.41 -1.07
C ILE A 197 9.42 -15.81 -1.02
N VAL A 198 10.15 -15.91 -2.12
CA VAL A 198 11.52 -15.36 -2.22
C VAL A 198 11.45 -13.83 -2.18
N HIS A 199 12.20 -13.24 -1.26
CA HIS A 199 12.26 -11.79 -1.08
C HIS A 199 13.60 -11.37 -0.48
N THR A 200 13.91 -10.08 -0.56
CA THR A 200 15.00 -9.45 0.18
C THR A 200 14.44 -8.50 1.22
N PHE A 201 15.05 -8.46 2.40
CA PHE A 201 14.71 -7.52 3.44
C PHE A 201 15.97 -6.91 4.03
N GLU A 202 15.99 -5.58 4.14
CA GLU A 202 17.11 -4.83 4.68
C GLU A 202 16.64 -3.85 5.76
N THR A 203 17.42 -3.72 6.81
CA THR A 203 17.27 -2.62 7.79
C THR A 203 18.47 -1.69 7.69
N TYR A 204 18.27 -0.40 7.97
CA TYR A 204 19.32 0.60 7.87
C TYR A 204 19.23 1.61 9.02
N GLU A 205 20.33 2.27 9.34
CA GLU A 205 20.33 3.38 10.29
C GLU A 205 19.56 4.57 9.72
N GLY A 206 18.39 4.84 10.30
CA GLY A 206 17.51 5.92 9.87
C GLY A 206 16.10 5.78 10.44
N ASP A 207 15.38 6.90 10.38
CA ASP A 207 13.97 6.99 10.73
C ASP A 207 13.06 6.81 9.49
N HIS A 208 11.79 7.17 9.66
CA HIS A 208 10.78 7.02 8.61
C HIS A 208 11.09 7.79 7.31
N ASN A 209 11.86 8.90 7.37
CA ASN A 209 11.98 9.85 6.25
C ASN A 209 13.42 10.19 5.86
N ASN A 210 14.36 10.16 6.80
CA ASN A 210 15.66 10.82 6.65
C ASN A 210 16.61 10.16 5.63
N ARG A 211 16.31 8.96 5.13
CA ARG A 211 17.16 8.23 4.18
C ARG A 211 16.49 7.93 2.83
N ILE A 212 15.26 8.41 2.59
CA ILE A 212 14.49 8.04 1.39
C ILE A 212 15.23 8.36 0.08
N PRO A 213 15.80 9.55 -0.14
CA PRO A 213 16.55 9.83 -1.38
C PRO A 213 17.73 8.87 -1.58
N GLN A 214 18.50 8.64 -0.50
CA GLN A 214 19.63 7.71 -0.54
C GLN A 214 19.19 6.27 -0.83
N ARG A 215 18.08 5.80 -0.22
CA ARG A 215 17.53 4.46 -0.47
C ARG A 215 17.05 4.30 -1.91
N LEU A 216 16.44 5.33 -2.47
CA LEU A 216 16.05 5.33 -3.90
C LEU A 216 17.27 5.15 -4.80
N GLU A 217 18.32 5.93 -4.60
CA GLU A 217 19.54 5.90 -5.41
C GLU A 217 20.33 4.59 -5.23
N GLU A 218 20.60 4.18 -3.99
CA GLU A 218 21.52 3.10 -3.70
C GLU A 218 20.88 1.70 -3.73
N ARG A 219 19.55 1.60 -3.61
CA ARG A 219 18.85 0.32 -3.50
C ARG A 219 17.73 0.13 -4.51
N VAL A 220 16.77 1.05 -4.56
CA VAL A 220 15.56 0.89 -5.39
C VAL A 220 15.89 0.91 -6.87
N LEU A 221 16.64 1.91 -7.34
CA LEU A 221 17.02 2.00 -8.75
C LEU A 221 17.92 0.84 -9.19
N PRO A 222 18.99 0.44 -8.45
CA PRO A 222 19.77 -0.74 -8.76
C PRO A 222 18.97 -2.05 -8.72
N PHE A 223 18.01 -2.20 -7.80
CA PHE A 223 17.12 -3.36 -7.75
C PHE A 223 16.33 -3.50 -9.05
N PHE A 224 15.67 -2.45 -9.51
CA PHE A 224 14.91 -2.50 -10.76
C PHE A 224 15.81 -2.64 -11.97
N SER A 225 16.96 -1.99 -12.01
CA SER A 225 17.95 -2.12 -13.10
C SER A 225 18.43 -3.56 -13.30
N LYS A 226 18.55 -4.33 -12.22
CA LYS A 226 18.96 -5.74 -12.27
C LYS A 226 17.80 -6.71 -12.53
N THR A 227 16.57 -6.33 -12.20
CA THR A 227 15.43 -7.23 -12.20
C THR A 227 14.56 -7.11 -13.44
N LEU A 228 14.36 -5.88 -13.92
CA LEU A 228 13.47 -5.61 -15.04
C LEU A 228 14.18 -5.91 -16.37
N SER A 229 13.38 -6.22 -17.38
CA SER A 229 13.87 -6.43 -18.73
C SER A 229 13.88 -5.10 -19.49
N PHE A 230 15.01 -4.82 -20.15
CA PHE A 230 15.22 -3.63 -20.97
C PHE A 230 15.30 -3.95 -22.47
N ASP A 231 15.22 -5.24 -22.85
CA ASP A 231 15.22 -5.62 -24.25
C ASP A 231 13.87 -5.32 -24.90
N GLU A 232 13.87 -4.77 -26.09
CA GLU A 232 12.66 -4.65 -26.89
C GLU A 232 12.11 -6.05 -27.24
N PRO A 233 10.77 -6.22 -27.35
CA PRO A 233 10.21 -7.47 -27.84
C PRO A 233 10.79 -7.78 -29.22
N ARG A 234 11.39 -8.95 -29.39
CA ARG A 234 11.76 -9.41 -30.74
C ARG A 234 10.49 -9.42 -31.57
N GLN A 235 10.45 -8.61 -32.64
CA GLN A 235 9.39 -8.72 -33.63
C GLN A 235 9.45 -10.13 -34.20
N THR A 236 8.52 -10.99 -33.82
CA THR A 236 8.31 -12.25 -34.51
C THR A 236 7.72 -11.89 -35.87
N THR A 237 8.55 -11.76 -36.89
CA THR A 237 8.12 -11.75 -38.28
C THR A 237 7.34 -13.06 -38.50
N ARG A 238 6.01 -12.99 -38.50
CA ARG A 238 5.17 -14.05 -39.04
C ARG A 238 5.54 -14.18 -40.53
N ARG A 239 6.19 -15.26 -40.86
CA ARG A 239 6.29 -15.75 -42.25
C ARG A 239 4.99 -16.42 -42.65
#